data_c0a1033f3c6c92e00e54c71d8ee48b89
#
_entry.id   c0a1033f3c6c92e00e54c71d8ee48b89
#
_cell.length_a   1.000
_cell.length_b   1.000
_cell.length_c   1.000
_cell.angle_alpha   90.00
_cell.angle_beta   90.00
_cell.angle_gamma   90.00
#
_symmetry.space_group_name_H-M   'P 1'
#
loop_
_entity.id
_entity.type
_entity.pdbx_description
1 polymer ?
#
loop_
_entity_poly.entity_id
_entity_poly.type
_entity_poly.pdbx_seq_one_letter_code
_entity_poly.pdbx_strand_id
1 'polypeptide(L)'
;MLNRFPLWKYLLILAVLAVAFVYSAPNLYPDDPAIQITGSTAALQVEQADLDRARTALEQAGIAVKSAEQAEQGRGGLLRLERQSDQLPAKDIVRRALGDQYVVALNLAPTTPDWLRNLGASPMKLGLDLSGGVHFLLEVDMDKAIETRLNVSDGEVKALLRQERVRYRSLPNQGNSLQLGFADQQTLATAQALVRKNFGDFELSTSERGGQQVLRLTMTEAKLAEIREYSIRQNLTTVRNRVNELGVAEPLVQRQGANRIVVELPGVQDTAEAKRILGKTANLEFRLAAEPDAPRAATESFNFRQEGRPPVPLERTLIITGDQVTDAQASYDENGRPQVNIRLDGHGGELMNRATRNNVGRSMAVIFIEQRPVTRYVRQTVDGVEQEVQIQGFQEEKQIISLATIQSPLGSQFRITGLDGQGESSELALLLRAGGLAAPMYFAEERTIGPSLGAENIQLGIKAAIWGFVLVAVFITLIYKFFGVLATLALMFNMVVLLAAMSMLGATLTLPGIAGIVLTMGMAVDANVLIFSRIREEIGNGMSIQRAIHEGFDRAFSAILDGNLTTLLVGGILFAMGTGPVKGFAVTLSLGILTSMFTAIIVTRGMVNLIYGGRDLKKLWI
;
A
#
# COMPACT_ATOMS: atom_id res chain seq x y z
N MET A 1 -48.37 3.19 -29.52
CA MET A 1 -48.93 3.23 -28.15
C MET A 1 -47.91 3.87 -27.25
N LEU A 2 -48.23 4.96 -26.60
CA LEU A 2 -47.40 5.63 -25.60
C LEU A 2 -47.23 4.73 -24.36
N ASN A 3 -46.06 4.82 -23.71
CA ASN A 3 -45.75 4.11 -22.46
C ASN A 3 -45.70 2.56 -22.54
N ARG A 4 -45.19 2.00 -23.61
CA ARG A 4 -44.86 0.56 -23.70
C ARG A 4 -43.36 0.39 -23.95
N PHE A 5 -42.72 -0.29 -23.03
CA PHE A 5 -41.34 -0.73 -23.25
C PHE A 5 -41.33 -2.00 -24.12
N PRO A 6 -40.37 -2.12 -25.04
CA PRO A 6 -40.11 -3.39 -25.70
C PRO A 6 -39.62 -4.42 -24.67
N LEU A 7 -39.94 -5.69 -24.89
CA LEU A 7 -39.61 -6.82 -23.95
C LEU A 7 -38.14 -6.84 -23.53
N TRP A 8 -37.23 -6.50 -24.45
CA TRP A 8 -35.80 -6.51 -24.15
C TRP A 8 -35.40 -5.54 -23.01
N LYS A 9 -36.11 -4.41 -22.80
CA LYS A 9 -35.84 -3.50 -21.67
C LYS A 9 -36.23 -4.11 -20.32
N TYR A 10 -37.33 -4.87 -20.28
CA TYR A 10 -37.71 -5.62 -19.07
C TYR A 10 -36.73 -6.75 -18.78
N LEU A 11 -36.28 -7.46 -19.82
CA LEU A 11 -35.24 -8.49 -19.68
C LEU A 11 -33.92 -7.88 -19.19
N LEU A 12 -33.54 -6.69 -19.69
CA LEU A 12 -32.37 -5.97 -19.21
C LEU A 12 -32.49 -5.64 -17.72
N ILE A 13 -33.63 -5.07 -17.27
CA ILE A 13 -33.85 -4.75 -15.85
C ILE A 13 -33.73 -6.01 -14.99
N LEU A 14 -34.34 -7.12 -15.44
CA LEU A 14 -34.31 -8.38 -14.71
C LEU A 14 -32.90 -9.00 -14.69
N ALA A 15 -32.15 -8.91 -15.77
CA ALA A 15 -30.76 -9.36 -15.84
C ALA A 15 -29.86 -8.53 -14.92
N VAL A 16 -29.98 -7.20 -14.93
CA VAL A 16 -29.23 -6.33 -14.01
C VAL A 16 -29.58 -6.66 -12.56
N LEU A 17 -30.86 -6.88 -12.24
CA LEU A 17 -31.28 -7.25 -10.90
C LEU A 17 -30.71 -8.59 -10.45
N ALA A 18 -30.73 -9.59 -11.33
CA ALA A 18 -30.17 -10.92 -11.05
C ALA A 18 -28.66 -10.83 -10.78
N VAL A 19 -27.91 -10.13 -11.63
CA VAL A 19 -26.48 -9.90 -11.43
C VAL A 19 -26.24 -9.12 -10.13
N ALA A 20 -27.01 -8.06 -9.89
CA ALA A 20 -26.88 -7.27 -8.68
C ALA A 20 -27.15 -8.08 -7.41
N PHE A 21 -28.12 -9.00 -7.43
CA PHE A 21 -28.40 -9.91 -6.32
C PHE A 21 -27.21 -10.85 -6.04
N VAL A 22 -26.64 -11.45 -7.10
CA VAL A 22 -25.49 -12.37 -6.97
C VAL A 22 -24.28 -11.66 -6.39
N TYR A 23 -23.95 -10.45 -6.88
CA TYR A 23 -22.75 -9.71 -6.43
C TYR A 23 -22.97 -8.92 -5.13
N SER A 24 -24.21 -8.64 -4.72
CA SER A 24 -24.50 -8.04 -3.41
C SER A 24 -24.59 -9.08 -2.28
N ALA A 25 -24.95 -10.34 -2.62
CA ALA A 25 -25.15 -11.42 -1.65
C ALA A 25 -23.94 -11.71 -0.76
N PRO A 26 -22.67 -11.68 -1.24
CA PRO A 26 -21.50 -11.88 -0.38
C PRO A 26 -21.44 -10.95 0.82
N ASN A 27 -21.98 -9.73 0.72
CA ASN A 27 -21.98 -8.77 1.85
C ASN A 27 -22.87 -9.18 3.02
N LEU A 28 -23.70 -10.21 2.87
CA LEU A 28 -24.47 -10.82 3.96
C LEU A 28 -23.64 -11.84 4.76
N TYR A 29 -22.44 -12.17 4.27
CA TYR A 29 -21.52 -13.14 4.86
C TYR A 29 -20.24 -12.44 5.29
N PRO A 30 -20.21 -11.77 6.48
CA PRO A 30 -19.00 -11.10 6.96
C PRO A 30 -17.89 -12.11 7.21
N ASP A 31 -16.65 -11.74 6.90
CA ASP A 31 -15.50 -12.59 7.12
C ASP A 31 -15.29 -12.87 8.62
N ASP A 32 -14.90 -14.10 8.95
CA ASP A 32 -14.55 -14.49 10.32
C ASP A 32 -13.15 -14.03 10.66
N PRO A 33 -12.91 -13.52 11.87
CA PRO A 33 -11.56 -13.31 12.37
C PRO A 33 -10.82 -14.65 12.45
N ALA A 34 -9.61 -14.71 11.94
CA ALA A 34 -8.87 -15.95 11.84
C ALA A 34 -7.37 -15.79 12.14
N ILE A 35 -6.74 -16.90 12.53
CA ILE A 35 -5.29 -17.04 12.64
C ILE A 35 -4.83 -17.94 11.51
N GLN A 36 -3.93 -17.42 10.69
CA GLN A 36 -3.27 -18.19 9.64
C GLN A 36 -1.94 -18.72 10.14
N ILE A 37 -1.70 -20.00 9.94
CA ILE A 37 -0.47 -20.70 10.31
C ILE A 37 0.17 -21.20 9.03
N THR A 38 1.44 -20.88 8.83
CA THR A 38 2.25 -21.37 7.70
C THR A 38 3.58 -21.86 8.20
N GLY A 39 4.17 -22.83 7.52
CA GLY A 39 5.54 -23.24 7.83
C GLY A 39 6.53 -22.11 7.53
N SER A 40 7.55 -21.92 8.36
CA SER A 40 8.62 -20.94 8.13
C SER A 40 9.48 -21.26 6.88
N THR A 41 9.41 -22.49 6.40
CA THR A 41 10.07 -22.95 5.17
C THR A 41 9.06 -23.62 4.24
N ALA A 42 9.33 -23.60 2.94
CA ALA A 42 8.47 -24.24 1.95
C ALA A 42 8.35 -25.77 2.12
N ALA A 43 9.28 -26.38 2.82
CA ALA A 43 9.30 -27.82 3.10
C ALA A 43 8.48 -28.21 4.34
N LEU A 44 8.22 -27.27 5.24
CA LEU A 44 7.45 -27.51 6.46
C LEU A 44 5.96 -27.35 6.16
N GLN A 45 5.26 -28.48 6.15
CA GLN A 45 3.81 -28.50 6.00
C GLN A 45 3.13 -28.37 7.37
N VAL A 46 1.97 -27.73 7.39
CA VAL A 46 1.13 -27.65 8.58
C VAL A 46 0.25 -28.90 8.60
N GLU A 47 0.50 -29.77 9.57
CA GLU A 47 -0.29 -30.99 9.75
C GLU A 47 -1.54 -30.74 10.61
N GLN A 48 -2.53 -31.62 10.50
CA GLN A 48 -3.74 -31.53 11.33
C GLN A 48 -3.40 -31.56 12.84
N ALA A 49 -2.38 -32.32 13.23
CA ALA A 49 -1.87 -32.37 14.60
C ALA A 49 -1.36 -31.01 15.12
N ASP A 50 -0.83 -30.16 14.25
CA ASP A 50 -0.38 -28.81 14.61
C ASP A 50 -1.59 -27.90 14.86
N LEU A 51 -2.62 -28.01 14.01
CA LEU A 51 -3.88 -27.28 14.18
C LEU A 51 -4.60 -27.71 15.46
N ASP A 52 -4.61 -28.99 15.77
CA ASP A 52 -5.22 -29.52 17.00
C ASP A 52 -4.47 -29.05 18.25
N ARG A 53 -3.12 -28.98 18.22
CA ARG A 53 -2.31 -28.38 19.29
C ARG A 53 -2.62 -26.90 19.48
N ALA A 54 -2.66 -26.15 18.38
CA ALA A 54 -2.98 -24.73 18.42
C ALA A 54 -4.40 -24.48 18.95
N ARG A 55 -5.38 -25.27 18.47
CA ARG A 55 -6.76 -25.22 18.94
C ARG A 55 -6.88 -25.52 20.44
N THR A 56 -6.25 -26.59 20.90
CA THR A 56 -6.26 -26.97 22.32
C THR A 56 -5.67 -25.87 23.20
N ALA A 57 -4.59 -25.24 22.76
CA ALA A 57 -3.97 -24.14 23.49
C ALA A 57 -4.90 -22.90 23.58
N LEU A 58 -5.66 -22.61 22.52
CA LEU A 58 -6.65 -21.52 22.51
C LEU A 58 -7.83 -21.83 23.44
N GLU A 59 -8.38 -23.04 23.37
CA GLU A 59 -9.49 -23.49 24.22
C GLU A 59 -9.10 -23.47 25.71
N GLN A 60 -7.86 -23.88 26.05
CA GLN A 60 -7.33 -23.78 27.43
C GLN A 60 -7.20 -22.34 27.92
N ALA A 61 -6.98 -21.39 27.01
CA ALA A 61 -6.92 -19.96 27.31
C ALA A 61 -8.30 -19.29 27.30
N GLY A 62 -9.40 -20.03 27.08
CA GLY A 62 -10.75 -19.51 27.06
C GLY A 62 -11.15 -18.79 25.76
N ILE A 63 -10.38 -19.00 24.68
CA ILE A 63 -10.67 -18.45 23.36
C ILE A 63 -11.44 -19.47 22.53
N ALA A 64 -12.66 -19.08 22.10
CA ALA A 64 -13.52 -19.95 21.32
C ALA A 64 -13.07 -20.02 19.85
N VAL A 65 -12.86 -21.23 19.34
CA VAL A 65 -12.48 -21.53 17.96
C VAL A 65 -13.69 -22.12 17.21
N LYS A 66 -14.13 -21.46 16.13
CA LYS A 66 -15.23 -21.93 15.28
C LYS A 66 -14.87 -23.16 14.46
N SER A 67 -13.73 -23.09 13.78
CA SER A 67 -13.20 -24.20 12.95
C SER A 67 -11.69 -24.13 12.83
N ALA A 68 -11.09 -25.29 12.52
CA ALA A 68 -9.70 -25.43 12.16
C ALA A 68 -9.63 -26.10 10.79
N GLU A 69 -9.09 -25.41 9.80
CA GLU A 69 -9.07 -25.82 8.39
C GLU A 69 -7.63 -25.90 7.91
N GLN A 70 -7.26 -27.00 7.27
CA GLN A 70 -5.97 -27.12 6.60
C GLN A 70 -6.11 -26.57 5.17
N ALA A 71 -5.16 -25.74 4.75
CA ALA A 71 -5.15 -25.24 3.38
C ALA A 71 -4.85 -26.36 2.39
N GLU A 72 -5.35 -26.23 1.15
CA GLU A 72 -5.07 -27.17 0.08
C GLU A 72 -3.55 -27.39 -0.05
N GLN A 73 -3.13 -28.66 -0.18
CA GLN A 73 -1.73 -29.11 -0.28
C GLN A 73 -0.89 -28.96 1.02
N GLY A 74 -1.49 -28.78 2.20
CA GLY A 74 -0.76 -28.73 3.47
C GLY A 74 0.16 -27.53 3.67
N ARG A 75 0.07 -26.51 2.81
CA ARG A 75 0.95 -25.32 2.87
C ARG A 75 0.58 -24.33 3.96
N GLY A 76 -0.49 -24.56 4.67
CA GLY A 76 -0.93 -23.70 5.78
C GLY A 76 -2.12 -24.25 6.51
N GLY A 77 -2.50 -23.60 7.61
CA GLY A 77 -3.68 -23.87 8.39
C GLY A 77 -4.38 -22.56 8.75
N LEU A 78 -5.69 -22.65 8.98
CA LEU A 78 -6.53 -21.52 9.34
C LEU A 78 -7.38 -21.89 10.55
N LEU A 79 -7.30 -21.10 11.62
CA LEU A 79 -8.13 -21.21 12.80
C LEU A 79 -9.11 -20.05 12.82
N ARG A 80 -10.40 -20.31 12.66
CA ARG A 80 -11.46 -19.29 12.72
C ARG A 80 -11.84 -19.03 14.17
N LEU A 81 -11.91 -17.77 14.55
CA LEU A 81 -12.29 -17.33 15.89
C LEU A 81 -13.73 -16.77 15.89
N GLU A 82 -14.36 -16.71 17.06
CA GLU A 82 -15.69 -16.12 17.19
C GLU A 82 -15.64 -14.58 17.27
N ARG A 83 -14.61 -14.03 17.91
CA ARG A 83 -14.50 -12.59 18.17
C ARG A 83 -13.20 -12.02 17.64
N GLN A 84 -13.27 -10.87 17.02
CA GLN A 84 -12.11 -10.15 16.50
C GLN A 84 -11.16 -9.67 17.61
N SER A 85 -11.69 -9.36 18.80
CA SER A 85 -10.89 -8.99 19.98
C SER A 85 -9.91 -10.08 20.42
N ASP A 86 -10.20 -11.33 20.08
CA ASP A 86 -9.43 -12.48 20.52
C ASP A 86 -8.25 -12.80 19.58
N GLN A 87 -8.18 -12.16 18.41
CA GLN A 87 -7.15 -12.47 17.40
C GLN A 87 -5.73 -12.22 17.92
N LEU A 88 -5.47 -11.08 18.58
CA LEU A 88 -4.13 -10.74 19.04
C LEU A 88 -3.67 -11.66 20.17
N PRO A 89 -4.44 -11.90 21.24
CA PRO A 89 -4.10 -12.91 22.23
C PRO A 89 -3.92 -14.30 21.63
N ALA A 90 -4.79 -14.69 20.67
CA ALA A 90 -4.72 -15.98 19.99
C ALA A 90 -3.42 -16.16 19.20
N LYS A 91 -2.97 -15.14 18.48
CA LYS A 91 -1.67 -15.15 17.75
C LYS A 91 -0.53 -15.53 18.69
N ASP A 92 -0.45 -14.87 19.85
CA ASP A 92 0.65 -15.09 20.80
C ASP A 92 0.58 -16.47 21.48
N ILE A 93 -0.62 -16.98 21.74
CA ILE A 93 -0.83 -18.31 22.30
C ILE A 93 -0.43 -19.37 21.28
N VAL A 94 -0.90 -19.25 20.03
CA VAL A 94 -0.60 -20.20 18.94
C VAL A 94 0.89 -20.21 18.64
N ARG A 95 1.54 -19.04 18.58
CA ARG A 95 2.99 -18.95 18.37
C ARG A 95 3.77 -19.65 19.47
N ARG A 96 3.37 -19.52 20.74
CA ARG A 96 4.01 -20.23 21.86
C ARG A 96 3.76 -21.73 21.82
N ALA A 97 2.58 -22.16 21.38
CA ALA A 97 2.21 -23.58 21.33
C ALA A 97 2.91 -24.35 20.19
N LEU A 98 3.13 -23.67 19.04
CA LEU A 98 3.72 -24.29 17.85
C LEU A 98 5.24 -24.05 17.74
N GLY A 99 5.76 -22.99 18.38
CA GLY A 99 7.18 -22.60 18.32
C GLY A 99 7.53 -21.82 17.05
N ASP A 100 8.81 -21.40 16.97
CA ASP A 100 9.32 -20.50 15.93
C ASP A 100 9.44 -21.13 14.54
N GLN A 101 9.14 -22.42 14.41
CA GLN A 101 9.11 -23.10 13.10
C GLN A 101 7.89 -22.72 12.26
N TYR A 102 6.86 -22.12 12.87
CA TYR A 102 5.64 -21.69 12.20
C TYR A 102 5.52 -20.16 12.22
N VAL A 103 5.09 -19.62 11.10
CA VAL A 103 4.69 -18.22 11.00
C VAL A 103 3.19 -18.12 11.31
N VAL A 104 2.85 -17.35 12.33
CA VAL A 104 1.48 -17.14 12.79
C VAL A 104 1.06 -15.71 12.45
N ALA A 105 0.11 -15.56 11.55
CA ALA A 105 -0.39 -14.27 11.07
C ALA A 105 -1.88 -14.06 11.39
N LEU A 106 -2.27 -12.81 11.60
CA LEU A 106 -3.68 -12.43 11.68
C LEU A 106 -4.27 -12.44 10.28
N ASN A 107 -5.45 -13.02 10.12
CA ASN A 107 -6.15 -13.06 8.83
C ASN A 107 -7.67 -12.91 9.03
N LEU A 108 -8.38 -12.66 7.93
CA LEU A 108 -9.83 -12.72 7.84
C LEU A 108 -10.19 -13.90 6.94
N ALA A 109 -11.03 -14.79 7.45
CA ALA A 109 -11.43 -15.99 6.74
C ALA A 109 -12.79 -15.76 6.07
N PRO A 110 -12.88 -15.84 4.73
CA PRO A 110 -14.14 -15.63 4.01
C PRO A 110 -15.18 -16.67 4.44
N THR A 111 -16.40 -16.20 4.73
CA THR A 111 -17.56 -17.05 5.04
C THR A 111 -18.49 -17.17 3.84
N THR A 112 -18.20 -16.46 2.74
CA THR A 112 -18.97 -16.50 1.50
C THR A 112 -19.03 -17.91 0.95
N PRO A 113 -20.23 -18.47 0.64
CA PRO A 113 -20.39 -19.80 0.07
C PRO A 113 -19.60 -20.00 -1.23
N ASP A 114 -19.06 -21.20 -1.45
CA ASP A 114 -18.18 -21.51 -2.59
C ASP A 114 -18.84 -21.28 -3.95
N TRP A 115 -20.15 -21.50 -4.08
CA TRP A 115 -20.86 -21.26 -5.33
C TRP A 115 -20.87 -19.77 -5.72
N LEU A 116 -20.92 -18.84 -4.75
CA LEU A 116 -20.79 -17.40 -5.00
C LEU A 116 -19.33 -17.03 -5.35
N ARG A 117 -18.37 -17.59 -4.63
CA ARG A 117 -16.94 -17.38 -4.91
C ARG A 117 -16.54 -17.87 -6.31
N ASN A 118 -17.07 -19.02 -6.72
CA ASN A 118 -16.83 -19.59 -8.06
C ASN A 118 -17.39 -18.70 -9.18
N LEU A 119 -18.39 -17.86 -8.90
CA LEU A 119 -18.91 -16.84 -9.82
C LEU A 119 -18.08 -15.53 -9.78
N GLY A 120 -17.01 -15.48 -8.99
CA GLY A 120 -16.18 -14.28 -8.81
C GLY A 120 -16.83 -13.22 -7.91
N ALA A 121 -17.90 -13.57 -7.17
CA ALA A 121 -18.55 -12.67 -6.24
C ALA A 121 -17.83 -12.69 -4.88
N SER A 122 -17.34 -11.53 -4.45
CA SER A 122 -16.69 -11.30 -3.16
C SER A 122 -17.37 -10.14 -2.42
N PRO A 123 -17.31 -10.12 -1.08
CA PRO A 123 -17.83 -8.98 -0.32
C PRO A 123 -17.01 -7.71 -0.65
N MET A 124 -17.59 -6.54 -0.41
CA MET A 124 -16.85 -5.29 -0.51
C MET A 124 -15.83 -5.20 0.62
N LYS A 125 -14.71 -4.55 0.32
CA LYS A 125 -13.63 -4.37 1.28
C LYS A 125 -14.02 -3.34 2.33
N LEU A 126 -13.63 -3.59 3.59
CA LEU A 126 -13.81 -2.63 4.67
C LEU A 126 -12.56 -1.78 4.84
N GLY A 127 -12.73 -0.45 4.88
CA GLY A 127 -11.65 0.47 5.18
C GLY A 127 -11.21 0.41 6.65
N LEU A 128 -10.11 1.06 6.93
CA LEU A 128 -9.51 1.10 8.27
C LEU A 128 -10.49 1.58 9.36
N ASP A 129 -11.34 2.54 9.02
CA ASP A 129 -12.35 3.12 9.95
C ASP A 129 -13.40 2.11 10.40
N LEU A 130 -13.58 1.01 9.64
CA LEU A 130 -14.60 -0.01 9.87
C LEU A 130 -14.00 -1.35 10.33
N SER A 131 -12.84 -1.73 9.82
CA SER A 131 -12.15 -2.98 10.21
C SER A 131 -11.27 -2.81 11.44
N GLY A 132 -10.94 -1.56 11.81
CA GLY A 132 -9.84 -1.27 12.71
C GLY A 132 -8.49 -1.53 12.08
N GLY A 133 -7.41 -1.21 12.76
CA GLY A 133 -6.06 -1.41 12.27
C GLY A 133 -5.17 -0.18 12.44
N VAL A 134 -4.11 -0.09 11.63
CA VAL A 134 -3.09 0.95 11.75
C VAL A 134 -2.97 1.77 10.47
N HIS A 135 -2.89 3.08 10.66
CA HIS A 135 -2.57 4.05 9.62
C HIS A 135 -1.21 4.66 9.89
N PHE A 136 -0.31 4.59 8.92
CA PHE A 136 0.97 5.26 8.94
C PHE A 136 1.06 6.27 7.80
N LEU A 137 1.57 7.46 8.11
CA LEU A 137 2.06 8.41 7.13
C LEU A 137 3.58 8.40 7.18
N LEU A 138 4.20 7.85 6.14
CA LEU A 138 5.65 7.79 6.00
C LEU A 138 6.11 8.95 5.15
N GLU A 139 7.14 9.66 5.60
CA GLU A 139 7.78 10.73 4.82
C GLU A 139 9.18 10.29 4.40
N VAL A 140 9.46 10.39 3.10
CA VAL A 140 10.73 9.99 2.49
C VAL A 140 11.73 11.13 2.61
N ASP A 141 12.91 10.86 3.14
CA ASP A 141 14.01 11.81 3.24
C ASP A 141 14.66 12.02 1.85
N MET A 142 14.14 13.02 1.14
CA MET A 142 14.61 13.36 -0.20
C MET A 142 16.01 13.96 -0.21
N ASP A 143 16.40 14.65 0.84
CA ASP A 143 17.73 15.25 0.97
C ASP A 143 18.79 14.15 1.09
N LYS A 144 18.47 13.11 1.86
CA LYS A 144 19.36 11.94 1.97
C LYS A 144 19.44 11.14 0.67
N ALA A 145 18.35 11.03 -0.09
CA ALA A 145 18.36 10.42 -1.41
C ALA A 145 19.32 11.16 -2.36
N ILE A 146 19.24 12.50 -2.39
CA ILE A 146 20.10 13.35 -3.20
C ILE A 146 21.57 13.23 -2.75
N GLU A 147 21.82 13.29 -1.43
CA GLU A 147 23.15 13.12 -0.87
C GLU A 147 23.79 11.78 -1.27
N THR A 148 23.02 10.69 -1.15
CA THR A 148 23.49 9.35 -1.51
C THR A 148 23.86 9.27 -2.99
N ARG A 149 23.01 9.78 -3.88
CA ARG A 149 23.29 9.82 -5.32
C ARG A 149 24.49 10.71 -5.66
N LEU A 150 24.62 11.85 -4.96
CA LEU A 150 25.76 12.76 -5.11
C LEU A 150 27.06 12.05 -4.74
N ASN A 151 27.09 11.29 -3.66
CA ASN A 151 28.27 10.54 -3.22
C ASN A 151 28.67 9.44 -4.22
N VAL A 152 27.69 8.76 -4.85
CA VAL A 152 27.96 7.80 -5.94
C VAL A 152 28.59 8.52 -7.12
N SER A 153 28.00 9.62 -7.57
CA SER A 153 28.53 10.43 -8.68
C SER A 153 29.93 11.02 -8.38
N ASP A 154 30.19 11.40 -7.12
CA ASP A 154 31.52 11.82 -6.67
C ASP A 154 32.57 10.72 -6.90
N GLY A 155 32.21 9.48 -6.52
CA GLY A 155 33.05 8.30 -6.77
C GLY A 155 33.32 8.05 -8.25
N GLU A 156 32.27 8.14 -9.09
CA GLU A 156 32.36 7.97 -10.55
C GLU A 156 33.22 9.03 -11.20
N VAL A 157 33.01 10.31 -10.86
CA VAL A 157 33.82 11.44 -11.36
C VAL A 157 35.30 11.30 -10.98
N LYS A 158 35.57 10.97 -9.72
CA LYS A 158 36.92 10.72 -9.21
C LYS A 158 37.60 9.52 -9.89
N ALA A 159 36.86 8.48 -10.20
CA ALA A 159 37.33 7.30 -10.91
C ALA A 159 37.72 7.67 -12.35
N LEU A 160 36.86 8.42 -13.07
CA LEU A 160 37.18 8.94 -14.42
C LEU A 160 38.45 9.81 -14.42
N LEU A 161 38.54 10.78 -13.51
CA LEU A 161 39.73 11.67 -13.44
C LEU A 161 41.01 10.89 -13.14
N ARG A 162 40.98 9.85 -12.32
CA ARG A 162 42.12 8.96 -12.05
C ARG A 162 42.53 8.14 -13.29
N GLN A 163 41.54 7.61 -14.01
CA GLN A 163 41.76 6.84 -15.23
C GLN A 163 42.44 7.70 -16.28
N GLU A 164 42.01 8.96 -16.43
CA GLU A 164 42.59 9.94 -17.37
C GLU A 164 43.83 10.66 -16.81
N ARG A 165 44.35 10.22 -15.65
CA ARG A 165 45.55 10.76 -14.97
C ARG A 165 45.46 12.25 -14.65
N VAL A 166 44.28 12.81 -14.48
CA VAL A 166 44.04 14.19 -14.05
C VAL A 166 44.19 14.29 -12.55
N ARG A 167 45.13 15.11 -12.06
CA ARG A 167 45.34 15.30 -10.62
C ARG A 167 44.29 16.27 -10.06
N TYR A 168 43.63 15.89 -8.97
CA TYR A 168 42.66 16.71 -8.29
C TYR A 168 42.82 16.63 -6.76
N ARG A 169 42.27 17.62 -6.06
CA ARG A 169 42.09 17.62 -4.62
C ARG A 169 40.60 17.53 -4.31
N SER A 170 40.21 16.59 -3.47
CA SER A 170 38.82 16.49 -3.00
C SER A 170 38.51 17.61 -2.02
N LEU A 171 37.41 18.31 -2.23
CA LEU A 171 36.86 19.32 -1.32
C LEU A 171 35.54 18.81 -0.76
N PRO A 172 35.09 19.33 0.42
CA PRO A 172 33.79 18.94 0.98
C PRO A 172 32.64 19.32 0.04
N ASN A 173 31.69 18.40 -0.10
CA ASN A 173 30.46 18.65 -0.85
C ASN A 173 29.61 19.73 -0.18
N GLN A 174 28.88 20.52 -0.94
CA GLN A 174 27.99 21.55 -0.44
C GLN A 174 26.61 21.43 -1.08
N GLY A 175 25.60 21.07 -0.25
CA GLY A 175 24.23 20.86 -0.73
C GLY A 175 24.19 19.79 -1.84
N ASN A 176 23.68 20.17 -3.02
CA ASN A 176 23.59 19.32 -4.21
C ASN A 176 24.80 19.46 -5.18
N SER A 177 25.96 19.90 -4.68
CA SER A 177 27.15 20.18 -5.50
C SER A 177 28.38 19.43 -5.01
N LEU A 178 29.12 18.86 -5.94
CA LEU A 178 30.48 18.34 -5.75
C LEU A 178 31.51 19.46 -5.99
N GLN A 179 32.62 19.42 -5.27
CA GLN A 179 33.71 20.38 -5.42
C GLN A 179 35.04 19.67 -5.55
N LEU A 180 35.79 20.04 -6.60
CA LEU A 180 37.13 19.51 -6.88
C LEU A 180 38.08 20.65 -7.09
N GLY A 181 39.22 20.63 -6.37
CA GLY A 181 40.30 21.63 -6.51
C GLY A 181 41.37 21.17 -7.49
N PHE A 182 41.90 22.09 -8.27
CA PHE A 182 42.98 21.87 -9.25
C PHE A 182 44.10 22.86 -9.02
N ALA A 183 45.33 22.46 -9.37
CA ALA A 183 46.51 23.26 -9.14
C ALA A 183 46.64 24.41 -10.17
N ASP A 184 46.17 24.19 -11.40
CA ASP A 184 46.30 25.13 -12.50
C ASP A 184 45.08 25.13 -13.43
N GLN A 185 44.97 26.18 -14.25
CA GLN A 185 43.87 26.41 -15.18
C GLN A 185 43.81 25.35 -16.30
N GLN A 186 44.94 24.79 -16.73
CA GLN A 186 45.00 23.81 -17.81
C GLN A 186 44.43 22.47 -17.34
N THR A 187 44.80 22.03 -16.15
CA THR A 187 44.25 20.80 -15.50
C THR A 187 42.77 20.95 -15.24
N LEU A 188 42.32 22.14 -14.79
CA LEU A 188 40.90 22.44 -14.63
C LEU A 188 40.13 22.32 -15.97
N ALA A 189 40.64 22.93 -17.06
CA ALA A 189 39.99 22.88 -18.37
C ALA A 189 39.86 21.46 -18.90
N THR A 190 40.90 20.62 -18.71
CA THR A 190 40.88 19.20 -19.06
C THR A 190 39.80 18.44 -18.27
N ALA A 191 39.78 18.62 -16.94
CA ALA A 191 38.78 18.01 -16.08
C ALA A 191 37.34 18.44 -16.45
N GLN A 192 37.14 19.73 -16.72
CA GLN A 192 35.85 20.28 -17.13
C GLN A 192 35.35 19.67 -18.46
N ALA A 193 36.28 19.50 -19.46
CA ALA A 193 35.93 18.88 -20.73
C ALA A 193 35.53 17.40 -20.56
N LEU A 194 36.28 16.64 -19.75
CA LEU A 194 36.00 15.23 -19.45
C LEU A 194 34.67 15.06 -18.73
N VAL A 195 34.42 15.87 -17.70
CA VAL A 195 33.18 15.80 -16.92
C VAL A 195 31.99 16.21 -17.79
N ARG A 196 32.10 17.28 -18.59
CA ARG A 196 31.03 17.72 -19.50
C ARG A 196 30.64 16.63 -20.52
N LYS A 197 31.61 15.86 -20.98
CA LYS A 197 31.41 14.79 -21.97
C LYS A 197 30.67 13.57 -21.34
N ASN A 198 30.99 13.25 -20.09
CA ASN A 198 30.56 11.98 -19.49
C ASN A 198 29.42 12.14 -18.45
N PHE A 199 29.22 13.35 -17.90
CA PHE A 199 28.26 13.63 -16.83
C PHE A 199 27.37 14.82 -17.21
N GLY A 200 26.40 14.58 -18.10
CA GLY A 200 25.44 15.60 -18.55
C GLY A 200 24.45 16.06 -17.49
N ASP A 201 24.38 15.35 -16.36
CA ASP A 201 23.46 15.60 -15.25
C ASP A 201 23.90 16.75 -14.33
N PHE A 202 25.07 17.36 -14.62
CA PHE A 202 25.66 18.42 -13.81
C PHE A 202 25.86 19.72 -14.60
N GLU A 203 25.52 20.83 -13.97
CA GLU A 203 25.94 22.16 -14.36
C GLU A 203 27.33 22.44 -13.78
N LEU A 204 28.24 22.87 -14.65
CA LEU A 204 29.64 23.10 -14.28
C LEU A 204 29.88 24.59 -14.10
N SER A 205 30.39 24.97 -12.93
CA SER A 205 30.88 26.32 -12.65
C SER A 205 32.29 26.28 -12.10
N THR A 206 33.06 27.31 -12.41
CA THR A 206 34.45 27.45 -11.95
C THR A 206 34.58 28.64 -11.04
N SER A 207 35.40 28.51 -10.02
CA SER A 207 35.73 29.60 -9.10
C SER A 207 37.19 29.50 -8.64
N GLU A 208 37.75 30.59 -8.20
CA GLU A 208 39.08 30.61 -7.59
C GLU A 208 38.94 30.82 -6.08
N ARG A 209 39.57 29.96 -5.29
CA ARG A 209 39.53 30.05 -3.82
C ARG A 209 40.94 29.80 -3.25
N GLY A 210 41.54 30.84 -2.66
CA GLY A 210 42.84 30.71 -2.03
C GLY A 210 43.96 30.29 -2.98
N GLY A 211 43.97 30.78 -4.24
CA GLY A 211 44.95 30.44 -5.28
C GLY A 211 44.78 29.05 -5.91
N GLN A 212 43.68 28.34 -5.56
CA GLN A 212 43.33 27.08 -6.20
C GLN A 212 42.12 27.27 -7.12
N GLN A 213 42.16 26.63 -8.27
CA GLN A 213 41.04 26.56 -9.20
C GLN A 213 40.05 25.50 -8.75
N VAL A 214 38.80 25.87 -8.57
CA VAL A 214 37.74 24.97 -8.08
C VAL A 214 36.72 24.74 -9.17
N LEU A 215 36.47 23.48 -9.51
CA LEU A 215 35.36 23.05 -10.34
C LEU A 215 34.23 22.64 -9.42
N ARG A 216 33.07 23.29 -9.56
CA ARG A 216 31.83 22.94 -8.89
C ARG A 216 30.91 22.26 -9.91
N LEU A 217 30.42 21.09 -9.56
CA LEU A 217 29.44 20.33 -10.31
C LEU A 217 28.13 20.35 -9.53
N THR A 218 27.15 21.09 -10.01
CA THR A 218 25.83 21.18 -9.35
C THR A 218 24.84 20.30 -10.12
N MET A 219 24.10 19.44 -9.44
CA MET A 219 23.05 18.64 -10.08
C MET A 219 22.00 19.54 -10.72
N THR A 220 21.59 19.21 -11.95
CA THR A 220 20.51 19.92 -12.64
C THR A 220 19.17 19.70 -11.96
N GLU A 221 18.24 20.66 -12.05
CA GLU A 221 16.87 20.50 -11.50
C GLU A 221 16.15 19.30 -12.11
N ALA A 222 16.40 18.99 -13.38
CA ALA A 222 15.86 17.79 -14.04
C ALA A 222 16.35 16.51 -13.35
N LYS A 223 17.66 16.44 -13.00
CA LYS A 223 18.22 15.28 -12.29
C LYS A 223 17.72 15.19 -10.86
N LEU A 224 17.57 16.30 -10.17
CA LEU A 224 16.98 16.33 -8.83
C LEU A 224 15.51 15.83 -8.84
N ALA A 225 14.72 16.24 -9.83
CA ALA A 225 13.36 15.76 -10.01
C ALA A 225 13.32 14.25 -10.32
N GLU A 226 14.22 13.76 -11.17
CA GLU A 226 14.37 12.32 -11.47
C GLU A 226 14.69 11.51 -10.21
N ILE A 227 15.66 11.97 -9.40
CA ILE A 227 16.06 11.31 -8.15
C ILE A 227 14.87 11.24 -7.17
N ARG A 228 14.14 12.35 -7.00
CA ARG A 228 12.96 12.40 -6.13
C ARG A 228 11.89 11.43 -6.59
N GLU A 229 11.57 11.43 -7.88
CA GLU A 229 10.55 10.55 -8.46
C GLU A 229 10.95 9.07 -8.38
N TYR A 230 12.22 8.76 -8.65
CA TYR A 230 12.77 7.42 -8.50
C TYR A 230 12.68 6.94 -7.05
N SER A 231 13.12 7.77 -6.09
CA SER A 231 13.15 7.41 -4.67
C SER A 231 11.76 7.13 -4.11
N ILE A 232 10.77 7.98 -4.43
CA ILE A 232 9.39 7.75 -3.96
C ILE A 232 8.78 6.49 -4.57
N ARG A 233 9.00 6.25 -5.87
CA ARG A 233 8.50 5.08 -6.58
C ARG A 233 9.12 3.79 -6.05
N GLN A 234 10.42 3.78 -5.85
CA GLN A 234 11.14 2.62 -5.31
C GLN A 234 10.72 2.33 -3.87
N ASN A 235 10.66 3.36 -3.01
CA ASN A 235 10.20 3.20 -1.63
C ASN A 235 8.76 2.71 -1.58
N LEU A 236 7.87 3.22 -2.44
CA LEU A 236 6.49 2.73 -2.54
C LEU A 236 6.42 1.23 -2.86
N THR A 237 7.26 0.78 -3.80
CA THR A 237 7.34 -0.65 -4.17
C THR A 237 7.88 -1.49 -3.01
N THR A 238 8.96 -1.04 -2.37
CA THR A 238 9.56 -1.74 -1.22
C THR A 238 8.59 -1.82 -0.05
N VAL A 239 7.89 -0.71 0.28
CA VAL A 239 6.88 -0.69 1.35
C VAL A 239 5.74 -1.66 1.03
N ARG A 240 5.26 -1.68 -0.22
CA ARG A 240 4.21 -2.61 -0.66
C ARG A 240 4.66 -4.07 -0.52
N ASN A 241 5.87 -4.39 -0.93
CA ASN A 241 6.43 -5.73 -0.76
C ASN A 241 6.50 -6.13 0.72
N ARG A 242 6.98 -5.24 1.59
CA ARG A 242 7.06 -5.47 3.04
C ARG A 242 5.70 -5.70 3.68
N VAL A 243 4.71 -4.94 3.27
CA VAL A 243 3.33 -5.08 3.75
C VAL A 243 2.73 -6.42 3.30
N ASN A 244 3.00 -6.84 2.07
CA ASN A 244 2.56 -8.14 1.56
C ASN A 244 3.23 -9.30 2.32
N GLU A 245 4.50 -9.18 2.66
CA GLU A 245 5.22 -10.18 3.48
C GLU A 245 4.69 -10.25 4.93
N LEU A 246 4.10 -9.17 5.46
CA LEU A 246 3.40 -9.19 6.74
C LEU A 246 2.13 -10.06 6.73
N GLY A 247 1.67 -10.48 5.55
CA GLY A 247 0.45 -11.26 5.40
C GLY A 247 -0.83 -10.49 5.74
N VAL A 248 -0.78 -9.16 5.69
CA VAL A 248 -1.95 -8.31 5.95
C VAL A 248 -2.94 -8.45 4.80
N ALA A 249 -4.18 -8.74 5.12
CA ALA A 249 -5.24 -8.77 4.13
C ALA A 249 -5.53 -7.36 3.63
N GLU A 250 -5.45 -7.17 2.30
CA GLU A 250 -5.86 -5.95 1.59
C GLU A 250 -5.26 -4.63 2.11
N PRO A 251 -3.94 -4.52 2.22
CA PRO A 251 -3.31 -3.30 2.68
C PRO A 251 -3.43 -2.21 1.61
N LEU A 252 -3.57 -0.96 2.06
CA LEU A 252 -3.50 0.19 1.18
C LEU A 252 -2.11 0.81 1.27
N VAL A 253 -1.38 0.86 0.15
CA VAL A 253 -0.09 1.54 0.06
C VAL A 253 -0.12 2.48 -1.13
N GLN A 254 -0.15 3.78 -0.87
CA GLN A 254 -0.27 4.79 -1.92
C GLN A 254 0.58 6.03 -1.64
N ARG A 255 0.99 6.71 -2.71
CA ARG A 255 1.68 8.00 -2.63
C ARG A 255 0.71 9.10 -2.20
N GLN A 256 1.17 10.00 -1.34
CA GLN A 256 0.48 11.22 -0.95
C GLN A 256 1.40 12.44 -1.15
N GLY A 257 1.04 13.30 -2.07
CA GLY A 257 1.86 14.47 -2.40
C GLY A 257 3.21 14.12 -3.03
N ALA A 258 4.24 14.93 -2.75
CA ALA A 258 5.54 14.83 -3.39
C ALA A 258 6.45 13.76 -2.76
N ASN A 259 6.45 13.63 -1.42
CA ASN A 259 7.44 12.88 -0.66
C ASN A 259 6.86 11.95 0.40
N ARG A 260 5.53 11.73 0.43
CA ARG A 260 4.86 10.92 1.46
C ARG A 260 4.23 9.66 0.89
N ILE A 261 4.17 8.62 1.72
CA ILE A 261 3.52 7.34 1.46
C ILE A 261 2.55 7.06 2.60
N VAL A 262 1.29 6.86 2.26
CA VAL A 262 0.26 6.38 3.18
C VAL A 262 0.27 4.86 3.18
N VAL A 263 0.25 4.27 4.36
CA VAL A 263 0.13 2.82 4.57
C VAL A 263 -1.02 2.58 5.53
N GLU A 264 -2.04 1.91 5.07
CA GLU A 264 -3.15 1.45 5.90
C GLU A 264 -3.12 -0.08 5.98
N LEU A 265 -3.13 -0.57 7.21
CA LEU A 265 -3.04 -2.00 7.52
C LEU A 265 -4.32 -2.42 8.29
N PRO A 266 -5.39 -2.77 7.56
CA PRO A 266 -6.63 -3.21 8.19
C PRO A 266 -6.40 -4.48 9.02
N GLY A 267 -7.03 -4.55 10.19
CA GLY A 267 -6.94 -5.70 11.09
C GLY A 267 -5.63 -5.84 11.88
N VAL A 268 -4.58 -5.09 11.55
CA VAL A 268 -3.30 -5.11 12.29
C VAL A 268 -3.48 -4.33 13.60
N GLN A 269 -3.13 -4.98 14.72
CA GLN A 269 -3.20 -4.39 16.05
C GLN A 269 -1.82 -4.14 16.65
N ASP A 270 -0.80 -4.89 16.22
CA ASP A 270 0.59 -4.71 16.65
C ASP A 270 1.30 -3.64 15.80
N THR A 271 1.19 -2.40 16.25
CA THR A 271 1.84 -1.25 15.63
C THR A 271 3.36 -1.31 15.72
N ALA A 272 3.90 -1.89 16.79
CA ALA A 272 5.34 -1.96 17.01
C ALA A 272 6.00 -2.93 16.01
N GLU A 273 5.40 -4.09 15.78
CA GLU A 273 5.87 -5.04 14.76
C GLU A 273 5.77 -4.45 13.35
N ALA A 274 4.63 -3.83 13.02
CA ALA A 274 4.44 -3.17 11.73
C ALA A 274 5.48 -2.06 11.51
N LYS A 275 5.71 -1.19 12.50
CA LYS A 275 6.76 -0.16 12.46
C LYS A 275 8.14 -0.76 12.27
N ARG A 276 8.46 -1.82 13.00
CA ARG A 276 9.75 -2.49 12.92
C ARG A 276 10.04 -2.99 11.50
N ILE A 277 9.05 -3.58 10.83
CA ILE A 277 9.21 -4.13 9.48
C ILE A 277 9.21 -3.02 8.42
N LEU A 278 8.30 -2.05 8.52
CA LEU A 278 8.20 -0.96 7.54
C LEU A 278 9.36 0.03 7.65
N GLY A 279 9.77 0.37 8.87
CA GLY A 279 10.76 1.42 9.14
C GLY A 279 12.21 0.97 9.03
N LYS A 280 12.49 -0.34 9.10
CA LYS A 280 13.88 -0.80 9.00
C LYS A 280 14.44 -0.54 7.60
N THR A 281 15.45 0.30 7.56
CA THR A 281 16.34 0.43 6.40
C THR A 281 17.44 -0.61 6.55
N ALA A 282 17.17 -1.84 6.15
CA ALA A 282 18.21 -2.83 6.05
C ALA A 282 18.76 -2.84 4.63
N ASN A 283 20.00 -2.47 4.51
CA ASN A 283 20.75 -2.65 3.27
C ASN A 283 21.97 -3.51 3.54
N LEU A 284 22.43 -4.22 2.55
CA LEU A 284 23.66 -5.02 2.64
C LEU A 284 24.73 -4.44 1.74
N GLU A 285 25.97 -4.49 2.25
CA GLU A 285 27.17 -4.29 1.47
C GLU A 285 28.06 -5.53 1.57
N PHE A 286 28.66 -5.90 0.45
CA PHE A 286 29.63 -6.99 0.40
C PHE A 286 31.01 -6.41 0.11
N ARG A 287 31.98 -6.66 1.01
CA ARG A 287 33.34 -6.13 0.92
C ARG A 287 34.36 -7.20 1.25
N LEU A 288 35.55 -7.12 0.65
CA LEU A 288 36.66 -7.98 1.01
C LEU A 288 37.30 -7.53 2.32
N ALA A 289 37.79 -8.48 3.11
CA ALA A 289 38.65 -8.18 4.22
C ALA A 289 39.98 -7.59 3.70
N ALA A 290 40.44 -6.53 4.35
CA ALA A 290 41.68 -5.88 3.96
C ALA A 290 42.88 -6.82 4.15
N GLU A 291 43.85 -6.76 3.26
CA GLU A 291 45.13 -7.45 3.43
C GLU A 291 45.95 -6.76 4.55
N PRO A 292 46.86 -7.48 5.23
CA PRO A 292 47.61 -6.92 6.35
C PRO A 292 48.46 -5.69 5.99
N ASP A 293 48.85 -5.58 4.74
CA ASP A 293 49.70 -4.51 4.17
C ASP A 293 48.89 -3.42 3.43
N ALA A 294 47.58 -3.53 3.45
CA ALA A 294 46.71 -2.58 2.75
C ALA A 294 46.84 -1.15 3.32
N PRO A 295 46.92 -0.11 2.46
CA PRO A 295 47.02 1.28 2.90
C PRO A 295 45.80 1.67 3.76
N ARG A 296 46.03 2.34 4.90
CA ARG A 296 44.94 2.80 5.79
C ARG A 296 43.90 3.68 5.08
N ALA A 297 44.30 4.40 4.03
CA ALA A 297 43.37 5.21 3.24
C ALA A 297 42.41 4.37 2.39
N ALA A 298 42.74 3.11 2.08
CA ALA A 298 41.94 2.18 1.29
C ALA A 298 41.07 1.26 2.16
N THR A 299 41.21 1.33 3.48
CA THR A 299 40.52 0.46 4.43
C THR A 299 39.60 1.25 5.36
N GLU A 300 38.61 0.56 5.93
CA GLU A 300 37.68 1.06 6.92
C GLU A 300 37.38 -0.07 7.92
N SER A 301 37.40 0.21 9.24
CA SER A 301 37.18 -0.80 10.27
C SER A 301 35.72 -0.85 10.68
N PHE A 302 35.16 -2.05 10.75
CA PHE A 302 33.79 -2.29 11.13
C PHE A 302 33.70 -3.25 12.34
N ASN A 303 32.77 -2.98 13.23
CA ASN A 303 32.45 -3.83 14.34
C ASN A 303 31.54 -4.98 13.90
N PHE A 304 31.65 -6.12 14.60
CA PHE A 304 30.65 -7.18 14.46
C PHE A 304 29.36 -6.79 15.19
N ARG A 305 28.23 -7.30 14.70
CA ARG A 305 26.95 -7.23 15.41
C ARG A 305 26.99 -8.03 16.70
N GLN A 306 27.68 -9.16 16.69
CA GLN A 306 27.97 -9.94 17.91
C GLN A 306 28.96 -9.20 18.80
N GLU A 307 28.58 -8.96 20.05
CA GLU A 307 29.45 -8.35 21.04
C GLU A 307 30.65 -9.26 21.37
N GLY A 308 31.78 -8.63 21.65
CA GLY A 308 33.01 -9.33 22.07
C GLY A 308 33.95 -9.74 20.93
N ARG A 309 33.61 -9.55 19.69
CA ARG A 309 34.52 -9.74 18.54
C ARG A 309 35.27 -8.46 18.20
N PRO A 310 36.59 -8.49 17.94
CA PRO A 310 37.35 -7.30 17.58
C PRO A 310 36.91 -6.77 16.19
N PRO A 311 36.99 -5.45 15.97
CA PRO A 311 36.69 -4.84 14.66
C PRO A 311 37.63 -5.38 13.58
N VAL A 312 37.11 -5.51 12.36
CA VAL A 312 37.86 -6.00 11.20
C VAL A 312 38.02 -4.90 10.16
N PRO A 313 39.24 -4.65 9.67
CA PRO A 313 39.46 -3.74 8.57
C PRO A 313 39.00 -4.39 7.25
N LEU A 314 38.13 -3.68 6.51
CA LEU A 314 37.60 -4.08 5.22
C LEU A 314 38.09 -3.11 4.14
N GLU A 315 38.14 -3.56 2.91
CA GLU A 315 38.39 -2.69 1.77
C GLU A 315 37.21 -1.71 1.58
N ARG A 316 37.52 -0.46 1.21
CA ARG A 316 36.46 0.52 0.89
C ARG A 316 35.73 0.18 -0.40
N THR A 317 36.33 -0.65 -1.25
CA THR A 317 35.74 -1.09 -2.51
C THR A 317 34.55 -1.98 -2.25
N LEU A 318 33.39 -1.56 -2.77
CA LEU A 318 32.14 -2.30 -2.70
C LEU A 318 32.11 -3.36 -3.81
N ILE A 319 31.71 -4.59 -3.51
CA ILE A 319 31.52 -5.65 -4.50
C ILE A 319 30.09 -5.57 -5.06
N ILE A 320 29.10 -5.70 -4.21
CA ILE A 320 27.67 -5.58 -4.51
C ILE A 320 26.93 -4.97 -3.33
N THR A 321 25.72 -4.49 -3.60
CA THR A 321 24.75 -4.02 -2.58
C THR A 321 23.52 -4.94 -2.53
N GLY A 322 22.67 -4.72 -1.55
CA GLY A 322 21.39 -5.43 -1.42
C GLY A 322 20.45 -5.24 -2.60
N ASP A 323 20.66 -4.21 -3.43
CA ASP A 323 19.79 -3.91 -4.58
C ASP A 323 19.88 -4.98 -5.69
N GLN A 324 21.01 -5.72 -5.75
CA GLN A 324 21.18 -6.84 -6.66
C GLN A 324 20.59 -8.16 -6.15
N VAL A 325 20.01 -8.18 -4.95
CA VAL A 325 19.35 -9.37 -4.38
C VAL A 325 17.95 -9.50 -4.98
N THR A 326 17.69 -10.61 -5.67
CA THR A 326 16.37 -10.91 -6.27
C THR A 326 15.52 -11.81 -5.39
N ASP A 327 16.15 -12.65 -4.54
CA ASP A 327 15.47 -13.53 -3.61
C ASP A 327 16.37 -13.84 -2.40
N ALA A 328 15.74 -14.02 -1.24
CA ALA A 328 16.41 -14.39 -0.02
C ALA A 328 15.50 -15.30 0.82
N GLN A 329 16.02 -16.45 1.25
CA GLN A 329 15.26 -17.44 2.00
C GLN A 329 16.00 -17.88 3.25
N ALA A 330 15.35 -17.79 4.41
CA ALA A 330 15.87 -18.37 5.64
C ALA A 330 15.87 -19.90 5.53
N SER A 331 16.93 -20.53 6.01
CA SER A 331 17.17 -21.97 5.93
C SER A 331 18.07 -22.40 7.09
N TYR A 332 18.34 -23.70 7.17
CA TYR A 332 19.34 -24.28 8.08
C TYR A 332 20.45 -24.95 7.30
N ASP A 333 21.65 -24.91 7.84
CA ASP A 333 22.77 -25.71 7.33
C ASP A 333 22.64 -27.17 7.76
N GLU A 334 23.56 -28.03 7.31
CA GLU A 334 23.60 -29.47 7.66
C GLU A 334 23.78 -29.72 9.16
N ASN A 335 24.22 -28.73 9.92
CA ASN A 335 24.43 -28.79 11.37
C ASN A 335 23.26 -28.15 12.14
N GLY A 336 22.15 -27.79 11.49
CA GLY A 336 21.01 -27.14 12.10
C GLY A 336 21.22 -25.66 12.46
N ARG A 337 22.25 -25.00 11.92
CA ARG A 337 22.53 -23.59 12.18
C ARG A 337 21.75 -22.70 11.19
N PRO A 338 21.20 -21.57 11.66
CA PRO A 338 20.48 -20.66 10.78
C PRO A 338 21.37 -20.09 9.67
N GLN A 339 20.83 -20.04 8.45
CA GLN A 339 21.47 -19.42 7.29
C GLN A 339 20.43 -18.71 6.42
N VAL A 340 20.88 -17.82 5.54
CA VAL A 340 20.06 -17.20 4.51
C VAL A 340 20.64 -17.54 3.15
N ASN A 341 19.84 -18.19 2.31
CA ASN A 341 20.17 -18.45 0.92
C ASN A 341 19.82 -17.20 0.10
N ILE A 342 20.78 -16.72 -0.67
CA ILE A 342 20.66 -15.49 -1.47
C ILE A 342 20.75 -15.82 -2.95
N ARG A 343 19.89 -15.16 -3.73
CA ARG A 343 19.94 -15.14 -5.19
C ARG A 343 20.12 -13.71 -5.66
N LEU A 344 21.11 -13.49 -6.51
CA LEU A 344 21.39 -12.23 -7.15
C LEU A 344 20.77 -12.17 -8.56
N ASP A 345 20.61 -10.96 -9.07
CA ASP A 345 20.36 -10.72 -10.50
C ASP A 345 21.59 -11.08 -11.35
N GLY A 346 21.45 -11.01 -12.67
CA GLY A 346 22.54 -11.35 -13.60
C GLY A 346 23.76 -10.47 -13.43
N HIS A 347 23.57 -9.17 -13.21
CA HIS A 347 24.64 -8.19 -13.03
C HIS A 347 25.38 -8.39 -11.70
N GLY A 348 24.64 -8.55 -10.60
CA GLY A 348 25.20 -8.84 -9.27
C GLY A 348 25.98 -10.15 -9.24
N GLY A 349 25.45 -11.20 -9.91
CA GLY A 349 26.14 -12.48 -10.06
C GLY A 349 27.48 -12.35 -10.81
N GLU A 350 27.54 -11.53 -11.86
CA GLU A 350 28.77 -11.26 -12.62
C GLU A 350 29.79 -10.49 -11.77
N LEU A 351 29.35 -9.43 -11.05
CA LEU A 351 30.20 -8.66 -10.15
C LEU A 351 30.76 -9.54 -9.03
N MET A 352 29.91 -10.36 -8.41
CA MET A 352 30.31 -11.28 -7.36
C MET A 352 31.33 -12.31 -7.87
N ASN A 353 31.09 -12.89 -9.05
CA ASN A 353 32.04 -13.84 -9.65
C ASN A 353 33.38 -13.18 -9.96
N ARG A 354 33.38 -11.99 -10.55
CA ARG A 354 34.60 -11.23 -10.87
C ARG A 354 35.42 -10.92 -9.61
N ALA A 355 34.77 -10.49 -8.54
CA ALA A 355 35.41 -10.18 -7.28
C ALA A 355 35.96 -11.44 -6.57
N THR A 356 35.20 -12.54 -6.55
CA THR A 356 35.58 -13.73 -5.78
C THR A 356 36.54 -14.66 -6.52
N ARG A 357 36.50 -14.72 -7.86
CA ARG A 357 37.39 -15.56 -8.68
C ARG A 357 38.87 -15.30 -8.43
N ASN A 358 39.26 -14.04 -8.24
CA ASN A 358 40.66 -13.66 -8.00
C ASN A 358 41.03 -13.57 -6.52
N ASN A 359 40.07 -13.86 -5.61
CA ASN A 359 40.20 -13.68 -4.16
C ASN A 359 39.83 -14.95 -3.37
N VAL A 360 39.96 -16.12 -4.00
CA VAL A 360 39.79 -17.42 -3.30
C VAL A 360 40.78 -17.54 -2.16
N GLY A 361 40.36 -17.94 -0.98
CA GLY A 361 41.14 -17.99 0.25
C GLY A 361 41.10 -16.71 1.09
N ARG A 362 40.67 -15.58 0.54
CA ARG A 362 40.43 -14.34 1.31
C ARG A 362 39.05 -14.36 1.99
N SER A 363 38.92 -13.58 3.04
CA SER A 363 37.63 -13.41 3.72
C SER A 363 36.81 -12.31 3.06
N MET A 364 35.51 -12.53 2.95
CA MET A 364 34.51 -11.57 2.50
C MET A 364 33.54 -11.30 3.67
N ALA A 365 33.31 -10.03 3.93
CA ALA A 365 32.35 -9.58 4.92
C ALA A 365 31.01 -9.22 4.29
N VAL A 366 29.95 -9.58 4.99
CA VAL A 366 28.59 -9.07 4.76
C VAL A 366 28.33 -8.04 5.83
N ILE A 367 28.15 -6.78 5.41
CA ILE A 367 27.88 -5.65 6.29
C ILE A 367 26.39 -5.36 6.24
N PHE A 368 25.77 -5.34 7.40
CA PHE A 368 24.41 -4.89 7.60
C PHE A 368 24.42 -3.39 7.90
N ILE A 369 23.66 -2.64 7.14
CA ILE A 369 23.52 -1.20 7.30
C ILE A 369 22.13 -0.94 7.85
N GLU A 370 22.06 -0.46 9.07
CA GLU A 370 20.83 -0.02 9.70
C GLU A 370 20.84 1.50 9.83
N GLN A 371 19.76 2.14 9.41
CA GLN A 371 19.57 3.56 9.66
C GLN A 371 18.63 3.73 10.84
N ARG A 372 19.15 4.25 11.95
CA ARG A 372 18.37 4.51 13.15
C ARG A 372 17.91 5.97 13.15
N PRO A 373 16.61 6.24 13.35
CA PRO A 373 16.15 7.60 13.51
C PRO A 373 16.76 8.19 14.79
N VAL A 374 17.38 9.36 14.65
CA VAL A 374 17.99 10.10 15.76
C VAL A 374 17.36 11.48 15.79
N THR A 375 16.84 11.83 16.95
CA THR A 375 16.35 13.19 17.19
C THR A 375 17.50 14.08 17.63
N ARG A 376 17.79 15.15 16.87
CA ARG A 376 18.78 16.16 17.23
C ARG A 376 18.06 17.47 17.51
N TYR A 377 18.43 18.11 18.60
CA TYR A 377 18.00 19.47 18.91
C TYR A 377 19.03 20.44 18.35
N VAL A 378 18.62 21.26 17.39
CA VAL A 378 19.47 22.27 16.77
C VAL A 378 18.92 23.63 17.11
N ARG A 379 19.79 24.54 17.61
CA ARG A 379 19.40 25.93 17.81
C ARG A 379 19.36 26.64 16.47
N GLN A 380 18.19 27.09 16.10
CA GLN A 380 17.96 27.85 14.89
C GLN A 380 17.33 29.19 15.23
N THR A 381 17.85 30.27 14.64
CA THR A 381 17.25 31.58 14.78
C THR A 381 16.09 31.72 13.81
N VAL A 382 14.86 31.65 14.34
CA VAL A 382 13.63 31.88 13.59
C VAL A 382 13.09 33.24 14.04
N ASP A 383 12.86 34.15 13.10
CA ASP A 383 12.37 35.52 13.35
C ASP A 383 13.16 36.29 14.40
N GLY A 384 14.50 36.11 14.49
CA GLY A 384 15.37 36.79 15.40
C GLY A 384 15.40 36.22 16.83
N VAL A 385 14.69 35.12 17.10
CA VAL A 385 14.68 34.43 18.40
C VAL A 385 15.37 33.07 18.23
N GLU A 386 16.35 32.77 19.09
CA GLU A 386 16.95 31.44 19.16
C GLU A 386 15.91 30.44 19.72
N GLN A 387 15.51 29.50 18.89
CA GLN A 387 14.63 28.39 19.29
C GLN A 387 15.35 27.06 19.09
N GLU A 388 15.19 26.13 20.03
CA GLU A 388 15.60 24.76 19.85
C GLU A 388 14.57 24.04 18.95
N VAL A 389 14.96 23.77 17.70
CA VAL A 389 14.14 23.02 16.76
C VAL A 389 14.56 21.57 16.80
N GLN A 390 13.58 20.70 16.98
CA GLN A 390 13.77 19.28 16.94
C GLN A 390 13.89 18.83 15.46
N ILE A 391 15.07 18.40 15.05
CA ILE A 391 15.31 17.85 13.72
C ILE A 391 15.43 16.33 13.84
N GLN A 392 14.59 15.61 13.11
CA GLN A 392 14.73 14.18 12.94
C GLN A 392 15.78 13.92 11.85
N GLY A 393 16.72 13.05 12.15
CA GLY A 393 17.75 12.60 11.23
C GLY A 393 17.98 11.11 11.36
N PHE A 394 18.82 10.56 10.50
CA PHE A 394 19.20 9.15 10.58
C PHE A 394 20.69 9.03 10.90
N GLN A 395 21.01 8.09 11.79
CA GLN A 395 22.37 7.66 12.03
C GLN A 395 22.55 6.30 11.37
N GLU A 396 23.52 6.23 10.48
CA GLU A 396 23.88 4.99 9.81
C GLU A 396 24.79 4.16 10.73
N GLU A 397 24.33 2.96 11.07
CA GLU A 397 25.08 1.99 11.84
C GLU A 397 25.45 0.81 10.93
N LYS A 398 26.76 0.62 10.72
CA LYS A 398 27.31 -0.45 9.87
C LYS A 398 27.95 -1.51 10.75
N GLN A 399 27.46 -2.74 10.64
CA GLN A 399 27.93 -3.86 11.44
C GLN A 399 28.16 -5.10 10.57
N ILE A 400 29.22 -5.83 10.84
CA ILE A 400 29.49 -7.11 10.18
C ILE A 400 28.55 -8.16 10.77
N ILE A 401 27.72 -8.78 9.92
CA ILE A 401 26.86 -9.92 10.31
C ILE A 401 27.52 -11.26 9.96
N SER A 402 28.32 -11.28 8.90
CA SER A 402 29.05 -12.51 8.50
C SER A 402 30.40 -12.14 7.93
N LEU A 403 31.41 -12.92 8.32
CA LEU A 403 32.74 -12.89 7.76
C LEU A 403 33.13 -14.32 7.40
N ALA A 404 33.14 -14.65 6.13
CA ALA A 404 33.39 -16.00 5.65
C ALA A 404 34.51 -16.03 4.63
N THR A 405 35.32 -17.11 4.64
CA THR A 405 36.36 -17.31 3.64
C THR A 405 35.76 -17.77 2.32
N ILE A 406 36.18 -17.17 1.23
CA ILE A 406 35.79 -17.55 -0.12
C ILE A 406 36.47 -18.89 -0.48
N GLN A 407 35.68 -19.95 -0.53
CA GLN A 407 36.19 -21.29 -0.83
C GLN A 407 36.27 -21.57 -2.33
N SER A 408 35.39 -20.98 -3.10
CA SER A 408 35.33 -21.07 -4.56
C SER A 408 34.73 -19.78 -5.14
N PRO A 409 34.90 -19.51 -6.45
CA PRO A 409 34.24 -18.39 -7.09
C PRO A 409 32.72 -18.46 -6.88
N LEU A 410 32.14 -17.39 -6.35
CA LEU A 410 30.69 -17.28 -6.11
C LEU A 410 30.00 -16.81 -7.39
N GLY A 411 28.79 -17.29 -7.62
CA GLY A 411 27.96 -16.88 -8.75
C GLY A 411 26.75 -16.09 -8.29
N SER A 412 25.63 -16.29 -8.98
CA SER A 412 24.35 -15.66 -8.66
C SER A 412 23.63 -16.27 -7.44
N GLN A 413 24.16 -17.34 -6.85
CA GLN A 413 23.59 -17.99 -5.67
C GLN A 413 24.66 -18.27 -4.65
N PHE A 414 24.42 -17.88 -3.40
CA PHE A 414 25.28 -18.16 -2.26
C PHE A 414 24.48 -18.12 -0.95
N ARG A 415 25.12 -18.43 0.17
CA ARG A 415 24.51 -18.44 1.49
C ARG A 415 25.28 -17.57 2.49
N ILE A 416 24.52 -16.90 3.34
CA ILE A 416 25.05 -16.17 4.49
C ILE A 416 24.89 -17.08 5.71
N THR A 417 25.96 -17.32 6.44
CA THR A 417 26.02 -18.12 7.67
C THR A 417 26.53 -17.28 8.83
N GLY A 418 26.45 -17.79 10.06
CA GLY A 418 26.93 -17.10 11.25
C GLY A 418 25.90 -16.14 11.84
N LEU A 419 24.62 -16.45 11.66
CA LEU A 419 23.49 -15.72 12.24
C LEU A 419 23.16 -16.30 13.64
N ASP A 420 22.69 -15.43 14.55
CA ASP A 420 22.50 -15.76 15.97
C ASP A 420 21.26 -16.63 16.24
N GLY A 421 20.32 -16.70 15.30
CA GLY A 421 19.10 -17.46 15.48
C GLY A 421 18.15 -17.42 14.29
N GLN A 422 17.07 -18.22 14.38
CA GLN A 422 16.06 -18.27 13.33
C GLN A 422 15.34 -16.93 13.16
N GLY A 423 15.08 -16.21 14.24
CA GLY A 423 14.44 -14.89 14.17
C GLY A 423 15.27 -13.92 13.33
N GLU A 424 16.59 -13.90 13.51
CA GLU A 424 17.49 -13.04 12.74
C GLU A 424 17.56 -13.46 11.26
N SER A 425 17.66 -14.76 10.97
CA SER A 425 17.72 -15.25 9.60
C SER A 425 16.42 -14.98 8.85
N SER A 426 15.26 -15.16 9.50
CA SER A 426 13.95 -14.89 8.93
C SER A 426 13.74 -13.39 8.67
N GLU A 427 14.12 -12.55 9.61
CA GLU A 427 14.05 -11.10 9.47
C GLU A 427 14.98 -10.60 8.35
N LEU A 428 16.22 -11.08 8.31
CA LEU A 428 17.17 -10.72 7.27
C LEU A 428 16.69 -11.15 5.89
N ALA A 429 16.17 -12.38 5.76
CA ALA A 429 15.61 -12.87 4.51
C ALA A 429 14.41 -12.03 4.05
N LEU A 430 13.51 -11.66 4.96
CA LEU A 430 12.37 -10.80 4.69
C LEU A 430 12.80 -9.41 4.19
N LEU A 431 13.73 -8.77 4.89
CA LEU A 431 14.21 -7.44 4.53
C LEU A 431 14.93 -7.43 3.18
N LEU A 432 15.71 -8.46 2.89
CA LEU A 432 16.41 -8.60 1.61
C LEU A 432 15.45 -8.86 0.45
N ARG A 433 14.47 -9.76 0.63
CA ARG A 433 13.47 -10.09 -0.39
C ARG A 433 12.55 -8.91 -0.68
N ALA A 434 12.16 -8.15 0.36
CA ALA A 434 11.35 -6.96 0.21
C ALA A 434 12.11 -5.79 -0.46
N GLY A 435 13.44 -5.86 -0.51
CA GLY A 435 14.32 -4.86 -1.11
C GLY A 435 14.73 -3.74 -0.17
N GLY A 436 15.82 -3.07 -0.53
CA GLY A 436 16.31 -1.87 0.14
C GLY A 436 15.41 -0.66 -0.12
N LEU A 437 15.40 0.28 0.83
CA LEU A 437 14.80 1.60 0.60
C LEU A 437 15.80 2.46 -0.20
N ALA A 438 15.33 3.11 -1.25
CA ALA A 438 16.15 4.05 -2.03
C ALA A 438 16.50 5.31 -1.23
N ALA A 439 15.65 5.66 -0.27
CA ALA A 439 15.89 6.71 0.71
C ALA A 439 15.26 6.34 2.05
N PRO A 440 15.83 6.80 3.18
CA PRO A 440 15.22 6.60 4.49
C PRO A 440 13.82 7.20 4.56
N MET A 441 13.00 6.62 5.45
CA MET A 441 11.67 7.13 5.73
C MET A 441 11.47 7.25 7.23
N TYR A 442 10.70 8.25 7.65
CA TYR A 442 10.28 8.39 9.03
C TYR A 442 8.76 8.41 9.13
N PHE A 443 8.25 7.98 10.29
CA PHE A 443 6.83 7.99 10.57
C PHE A 443 6.41 9.41 10.96
N ALA A 444 5.78 10.12 10.00
CA ALA A 444 5.28 11.48 10.24
C ALA A 444 3.98 11.46 11.06
N GLU A 445 3.15 10.42 10.85
CA GLU A 445 1.90 10.25 11.58
C GLU A 445 1.63 8.76 11.80
N GLU A 446 1.05 8.46 12.94
CA GLU A 446 0.59 7.13 13.32
C GLU A 446 -0.78 7.25 13.98
N ARG A 447 -1.74 6.49 13.47
CA ARG A 447 -3.07 6.35 14.08
C ARG A 447 -3.42 4.88 14.18
N THR A 448 -3.90 4.48 15.35
CA THR A 448 -4.43 3.13 15.56
C THR A 448 -5.92 3.22 15.81
N ILE A 449 -6.69 2.44 15.08
CA ILE A 449 -8.14 2.30 15.25
C ILE A 449 -8.40 0.92 15.81
N GLY A 450 -8.95 0.87 17.02
CA GLY A 450 -9.28 -0.41 17.65
C GLY A 450 -10.43 -1.12 16.91
N PRO A 451 -10.44 -2.47 16.86
CA PRO A 451 -11.49 -3.24 16.19
C PRO A 451 -12.89 -2.99 16.77
N SER A 452 -12.98 -2.72 18.08
CA SER A 452 -14.25 -2.40 18.74
C SER A 452 -14.88 -1.11 18.21
N LEU A 453 -14.06 -0.09 17.92
CA LEU A 453 -14.52 1.17 17.31
C LEU A 453 -15.01 0.93 15.87
N GLY A 454 -14.31 0.09 15.11
CA GLY A 454 -14.74 -0.29 13.76
C GLY A 454 -16.11 -0.99 13.77
N ALA A 455 -16.30 -1.97 14.65
CA ALA A 455 -17.58 -2.68 14.80
C ALA A 455 -18.72 -1.76 15.25
N GLU A 456 -18.46 -0.83 16.16
CA GLU A 456 -19.43 0.17 16.59
C GLU A 456 -19.80 1.12 15.44
N ASN A 457 -18.82 1.60 14.67
CA ASN A 457 -19.03 2.45 13.49
C ASN A 457 -19.90 1.74 12.43
N ILE A 458 -19.68 0.44 12.19
CA ILE A 458 -20.51 -0.36 11.28
C ILE A 458 -21.95 -0.42 11.79
N GLN A 459 -22.17 -0.74 13.07
CA GLN A 459 -23.50 -0.82 13.63
C GLN A 459 -24.25 0.52 13.57
N LEU A 460 -23.59 1.61 13.92
CA LEU A 460 -24.16 2.96 13.86
C LEU A 460 -24.45 3.35 12.40
N GLY A 461 -23.54 3.05 11.47
CA GLY A 461 -23.71 3.32 10.05
C GLY A 461 -24.89 2.55 9.45
N ILE A 462 -25.03 1.26 9.74
CA ILE A 462 -26.16 0.44 9.29
C ILE A 462 -27.47 0.97 9.88
N LYS A 463 -27.53 1.27 11.18
CA LYS A 463 -28.72 1.86 11.81
C LYS A 463 -29.10 3.18 11.16
N ALA A 464 -28.13 4.07 10.91
CA ALA A 464 -28.36 5.35 10.24
C ALA A 464 -28.89 5.16 8.82
N ALA A 465 -28.35 4.21 8.05
CA ALA A 465 -28.81 3.90 6.70
C ALA A 465 -30.25 3.33 6.71
N ILE A 466 -30.57 2.43 7.63
CA ILE A 466 -31.93 1.87 7.76
C ILE A 466 -32.93 2.96 8.13
N TRP A 467 -32.64 3.77 9.15
CA TRP A 467 -33.54 4.85 9.55
C TRP A 467 -33.68 5.92 8.46
N GLY A 468 -32.58 6.27 7.77
CA GLY A 468 -32.63 7.16 6.61
C GLY A 468 -33.51 6.63 5.50
N PHE A 469 -33.36 5.34 5.16
CA PHE A 469 -34.22 4.67 4.17
C PHE A 469 -35.70 4.70 4.58
N VAL A 470 -36.03 4.31 5.81
CA VAL A 470 -37.43 4.26 6.32
C VAL A 470 -38.06 5.64 6.29
N LEU A 471 -37.32 6.67 6.75
CA LEU A 471 -37.81 8.03 6.78
C LEU A 471 -38.12 8.54 5.37
N VAL A 472 -37.21 8.35 4.43
CA VAL A 472 -37.38 8.73 3.03
C VAL A 472 -38.53 7.96 2.38
N ALA A 473 -38.63 6.64 2.61
CA ALA A 473 -39.71 5.81 2.07
C ALA A 473 -41.10 6.23 2.58
N VAL A 474 -41.23 6.51 3.87
CA VAL A 474 -42.47 7.01 4.47
C VAL A 474 -42.82 8.38 3.88
N PHE A 475 -41.85 9.30 3.85
CA PHE A 475 -42.07 10.67 3.35
C PHE A 475 -42.54 10.68 1.90
N ILE A 476 -41.85 9.96 1.00
CA ILE A 476 -42.22 9.94 -0.41
C ILE A 476 -43.57 9.22 -0.66
N THR A 477 -43.86 8.18 0.13
CA THR A 477 -45.14 7.44 0.03
C THR A 477 -46.31 8.30 0.49
N LEU A 478 -46.15 9.13 1.52
CA LEU A 478 -47.18 10.04 2.00
C LEU A 478 -47.49 11.14 0.96
N ILE A 479 -46.46 11.67 0.30
CA ILE A 479 -46.64 12.78 -0.67
C ILE A 479 -47.14 12.26 -2.02
N TYR A 480 -46.56 11.17 -2.55
CA TYR A 480 -46.82 10.66 -3.90
C TYR A 480 -47.65 9.39 -3.92
N LYS A 481 -48.16 8.94 -2.76
CA LYS A 481 -49.08 7.79 -2.62
C LYS A 481 -48.52 6.54 -3.32
N PHE A 482 -49.21 6.01 -4.32
CA PHE A 482 -48.80 4.80 -5.03
C PHE A 482 -47.50 5.01 -5.84
N PHE A 483 -47.26 6.16 -6.41
CA PHE A 483 -45.99 6.49 -7.06
C PHE A 483 -44.84 6.55 -6.04
N GLY A 484 -45.12 6.94 -4.79
CA GLY A 484 -44.20 6.88 -3.69
C GLY A 484 -43.76 5.42 -3.35
N VAL A 485 -44.71 4.48 -3.42
CA VAL A 485 -44.37 3.05 -3.26
C VAL A 485 -43.45 2.58 -4.40
N LEU A 486 -43.74 2.97 -5.64
CA LEU A 486 -42.87 2.64 -6.79
C LEU A 486 -41.47 3.24 -6.65
N ALA A 487 -41.36 4.49 -6.17
CA ALA A 487 -40.07 5.11 -5.87
C ALA A 487 -39.32 4.38 -4.75
N THR A 488 -40.01 3.94 -3.71
CA THR A 488 -39.39 3.14 -2.62
C THR A 488 -38.87 1.81 -3.13
N LEU A 489 -39.60 1.12 -4.01
CA LEU A 489 -39.13 -0.09 -4.66
C LEU A 489 -37.91 0.18 -5.56
N ALA A 490 -37.93 1.28 -6.32
CA ALA A 490 -36.80 1.71 -7.13
C ALA A 490 -35.56 2.05 -6.26
N LEU A 491 -35.78 2.68 -5.10
CA LEU A 491 -34.70 2.97 -4.14
C LEU A 491 -34.11 1.68 -3.56
N MET A 492 -34.93 0.70 -3.19
CA MET A 492 -34.45 -0.63 -2.78
C MET A 492 -33.60 -1.29 -3.87
N PHE A 493 -34.08 -1.21 -5.12
CA PHE A 493 -33.36 -1.73 -6.28
C PHE A 493 -32.03 -1.01 -6.46
N ASN A 494 -32.02 0.32 -6.32
CA ASN A 494 -30.80 1.12 -6.39
C ASN A 494 -29.76 0.71 -5.35
N MET A 495 -30.19 0.45 -4.10
CA MET A 495 -29.29 0.00 -3.03
C MET A 495 -28.62 -1.35 -3.37
N VAL A 496 -29.39 -2.29 -3.89
CA VAL A 496 -28.84 -3.61 -4.29
C VAL A 496 -27.85 -3.44 -5.44
N VAL A 497 -28.16 -2.61 -6.46
CA VAL A 497 -27.26 -2.35 -7.59
C VAL A 497 -26.00 -1.61 -7.14
N LEU A 498 -26.11 -0.65 -6.22
CA LEU A 498 -24.98 0.08 -5.66
C LEU A 498 -24.04 -0.86 -4.91
N LEU A 499 -24.56 -1.69 -4.01
CA LEU A 499 -23.75 -2.67 -3.27
C LEU A 499 -23.07 -3.68 -4.21
N ALA A 500 -23.80 -4.16 -5.22
CA ALA A 500 -23.23 -5.03 -6.24
C ALA A 500 -22.10 -4.35 -7.03
N ALA A 501 -22.30 -3.11 -7.47
CA ALA A 501 -21.28 -2.36 -8.19
C ALA A 501 -20.02 -2.12 -7.34
N MET A 502 -20.18 -1.82 -6.05
CA MET A 502 -19.05 -1.70 -5.11
C MET A 502 -18.31 -3.02 -4.95
N SER A 503 -19.03 -4.13 -4.79
CA SER A 503 -18.44 -5.47 -4.67
C SER A 503 -17.71 -5.89 -5.96
N MET A 504 -18.31 -5.68 -7.13
CA MET A 504 -17.69 -6.01 -8.43
C MET A 504 -16.40 -5.23 -8.70
N LEU A 505 -16.35 -3.97 -8.25
CA LEU A 505 -15.17 -3.12 -8.42
C LEU A 505 -14.13 -3.30 -7.30
N GLY A 506 -14.42 -4.14 -6.29
CA GLY A 506 -13.57 -4.29 -5.12
C GLY A 506 -13.38 -2.96 -4.37
N ALA A 507 -14.42 -2.11 -4.36
CA ALA A 507 -14.36 -0.80 -3.74
C ALA A 507 -14.30 -0.92 -2.21
N THR A 508 -13.48 -0.08 -1.58
CA THR A 508 -13.32 -0.06 -0.12
C THR A 508 -14.43 0.80 0.51
N LEU A 509 -15.25 0.20 1.36
CA LEU A 509 -16.24 0.91 2.16
C LEU A 509 -15.56 1.55 3.38
N THR A 510 -15.67 2.87 3.49
CA THR A 510 -15.17 3.66 4.63
C THR A 510 -16.33 4.29 5.39
N LEU A 511 -16.09 4.84 6.59
CA LEU A 511 -17.13 5.56 7.34
C LEU A 511 -17.74 6.73 6.53
N PRO A 512 -16.94 7.62 5.88
CA PRO A 512 -17.47 8.58 4.93
C PRO A 512 -18.17 7.93 3.73
N GLY A 513 -17.73 6.73 3.29
CA GLY A 513 -18.41 5.97 2.24
C GLY A 513 -19.82 5.56 2.64
N ILE A 514 -20.07 5.16 3.88
CA ILE A 514 -21.42 4.89 4.42
C ILE A 514 -22.26 6.19 4.38
N ALA A 515 -21.67 7.32 4.79
CA ALA A 515 -22.35 8.62 4.67
C ALA A 515 -22.68 8.95 3.20
N GLY A 516 -21.81 8.60 2.26
CA GLY A 516 -22.03 8.69 0.82
C GLY A 516 -23.22 7.84 0.36
N ILE A 517 -23.37 6.60 0.86
CA ILE A 517 -24.54 5.76 0.58
C ILE A 517 -25.82 6.43 1.06
N VAL A 518 -25.85 6.95 2.29
CA VAL A 518 -27.03 7.65 2.85
C VAL A 518 -27.36 8.91 2.01
N LEU A 519 -26.35 9.66 1.61
CA LEU A 519 -26.52 10.84 0.75
C LEU A 519 -27.10 10.45 -0.62
N THR A 520 -26.58 9.40 -1.23
CA THR A 520 -27.05 8.94 -2.54
C THR A 520 -28.48 8.38 -2.49
N MET A 521 -28.93 7.83 -1.35
CA MET A 521 -30.34 7.49 -1.16
C MET A 521 -31.26 8.72 -1.28
N GLY A 522 -30.85 9.83 -0.69
CA GLY A 522 -31.59 11.11 -0.83
C GLY A 522 -31.64 11.59 -2.27
N MET A 523 -30.50 11.59 -2.97
CA MET A 523 -30.41 12.01 -4.38
C MET A 523 -31.15 11.06 -5.33
N ALA A 524 -31.17 9.76 -5.05
CA ALA A 524 -31.92 8.80 -5.86
C ALA A 524 -33.44 9.05 -5.81
N VAL A 525 -33.94 9.52 -4.66
CA VAL A 525 -35.34 9.90 -4.52
C VAL A 525 -35.64 11.20 -5.21
N ASP A 526 -34.74 12.18 -5.22
CA ASP A 526 -34.91 13.47 -5.87
C ASP A 526 -35.23 13.35 -7.36
N ALA A 527 -34.53 12.48 -8.08
CA ALA A 527 -34.82 12.16 -9.47
C ALA A 527 -36.26 11.67 -9.68
N ASN A 528 -36.78 10.82 -8.80
CA ASN A 528 -38.17 10.35 -8.85
C ASN A 528 -39.15 11.46 -8.50
N VAL A 529 -38.83 12.30 -7.52
CA VAL A 529 -39.63 13.48 -7.14
C VAL A 529 -39.78 14.44 -8.31
N LEU A 530 -38.70 14.75 -9.03
CA LEU A 530 -38.71 15.60 -10.22
C LEU A 530 -39.64 15.03 -11.29
N ILE A 531 -39.54 13.72 -11.59
CA ILE A 531 -40.40 13.04 -12.56
C ILE A 531 -41.87 13.13 -12.14
N PHE A 532 -42.20 12.80 -10.89
CA PHE A 532 -43.56 12.74 -10.40
C PHE A 532 -44.18 14.14 -10.29
N SER A 533 -43.41 15.13 -9.86
CA SER A 533 -43.86 16.53 -9.85
C SER A 533 -44.19 17.00 -11.26
N ARG A 534 -43.35 16.65 -12.25
CA ARG A 534 -43.60 17.02 -13.65
C ARG A 534 -44.85 16.32 -14.21
N ILE A 535 -45.03 15.01 -13.91
CA ILE A 535 -46.27 14.30 -14.29
C ILE A 535 -47.51 15.00 -13.70
N ARG A 536 -47.45 15.40 -12.41
CA ARG A 536 -48.53 16.09 -11.71
C ARG A 536 -48.83 17.45 -12.36
N GLU A 537 -47.82 18.19 -12.72
CA GLU A 537 -47.93 19.49 -13.43
C GLU A 537 -48.59 19.32 -14.80
N GLU A 538 -48.17 18.35 -15.62
CA GLU A 538 -48.72 18.11 -16.95
C GLU A 538 -50.19 17.63 -16.90
N ILE A 539 -50.57 16.88 -15.86
CA ILE A 539 -51.96 16.53 -15.59
C ILE A 539 -52.76 17.80 -15.23
N GLY A 540 -52.21 18.68 -14.37
CA GLY A 540 -52.82 19.97 -14.01
C GLY A 540 -53.02 20.89 -15.20
N ASN A 541 -52.15 20.82 -16.20
CA ASN A 541 -52.23 21.53 -17.47
C ASN A 541 -53.27 20.93 -18.46
N GLY A 542 -54.01 19.89 -18.05
CA GLY A 542 -55.06 19.27 -18.85
C GLY A 542 -54.60 18.20 -19.84
N MET A 543 -53.34 17.72 -19.75
CA MET A 543 -52.89 16.62 -20.59
C MET A 543 -53.56 15.30 -20.20
N SER A 544 -53.74 14.41 -21.18
CA SER A 544 -54.17 13.05 -20.89
C SER A 544 -53.12 12.31 -20.07
N ILE A 545 -53.55 11.42 -19.15
CA ILE A 545 -52.69 10.72 -18.21
C ILE A 545 -51.50 10.02 -18.90
N GLN A 546 -51.76 9.34 -20.01
CA GLN A 546 -50.70 8.61 -20.74
C GLN A 546 -49.67 9.58 -21.35
N ARG A 547 -50.10 10.74 -21.83
CA ARG A 547 -49.18 11.74 -22.37
C ARG A 547 -48.43 12.46 -21.25
N ALA A 548 -49.10 12.77 -20.13
CA ALA A 548 -48.47 13.36 -18.96
C ALA A 548 -47.37 12.46 -18.37
N ILE A 549 -47.58 11.15 -18.31
CA ILE A 549 -46.54 10.20 -17.90
C ILE A 549 -45.35 10.26 -18.87
N HIS A 550 -45.58 10.22 -20.18
CA HIS A 550 -44.50 10.25 -21.18
C HIS A 550 -43.68 11.54 -21.07
N GLU A 551 -44.36 12.70 -21.16
CA GLU A 551 -43.72 14.03 -21.09
C GLU A 551 -43.03 14.26 -19.73
N GLY A 552 -43.60 13.77 -18.63
CA GLY A 552 -43.01 13.88 -17.29
C GLY A 552 -41.63 13.23 -17.21
N PHE A 553 -41.48 12.00 -17.74
CA PHE A 553 -40.18 11.34 -17.82
C PHE A 553 -39.21 12.04 -18.78
N ASP A 554 -39.68 12.46 -19.97
CA ASP A 554 -38.79 13.02 -21.00
C ASP A 554 -38.29 14.42 -20.64
N ARG A 555 -39.16 15.28 -20.06
CA ARG A 555 -38.75 16.64 -19.62
C ARG A 555 -37.92 16.63 -18.33
N ALA A 556 -38.18 15.71 -17.40
CA ALA A 556 -37.38 15.59 -16.21
C ALA A 556 -35.96 15.04 -16.50
N PHE A 557 -35.78 14.32 -17.61
CA PHE A 557 -34.49 13.69 -17.96
C PHE A 557 -33.35 14.72 -18.04
N SER A 558 -33.54 15.85 -18.73
CA SER A 558 -32.48 16.86 -18.87
C SER A 558 -32.08 17.45 -17.52
N ALA A 559 -33.04 17.78 -16.65
CA ALA A 559 -32.76 18.33 -15.33
C ALA A 559 -32.03 17.29 -14.42
N ILE A 560 -32.44 16.03 -14.50
CA ILE A 560 -31.79 14.93 -13.78
C ILE A 560 -30.36 14.74 -14.28
N LEU A 561 -30.13 14.74 -15.58
CA LEU A 561 -28.81 14.58 -16.18
C LEU A 561 -27.88 15.74 -15.78
N ASP A 562 -28.33 16.98 -15.91
CA ASP A 562 -27.53 18.18 -15.64
C ASP A 562 -27.11 18.24 -14.15
N GLY A 563 -28.06 18.02 -13.24
CA GLY A 563 -27.77 18.02 -11.80
C GLY A 563 -26.83 16.90 -11.36
N ASN A 564 -27.05 15.69 -11.89
CA ASN A 564 -26.21 14.54 -11.57
C ASN A 564 -24.82 14.61 -12.22
N LEU A 565 -24.69 15.17 -13.43
CA LEU A 565 -23.40 15.36 -14.10
C LEU A 565 -22.48 16.28 -13.29
N THR A 566 -23.03 17.39 -12.76
CA THR A 566 -22.27 18.31 -11.91
C THR A 566 -21.73 17.60 -10.66
N THR A 567 -22.57 16.80 -10.00
CA THR A 567 -22.17 16.05 -8.79
C THR A 567 -21.17 14.93 -9.13
N LEU A 568 -21.33 14.29 -10.29
CA LEU A 568 -20.39 13.27 -10.77
C LEU A 568 -18.99 13.86 -11.04
N LEU A 569 -18.92 15.09 -11.60
CA LEU A 569 -17.64 15.80 -11.76
C LEU A 569 -16.96 16.07 -10.43
N VAL A 570 -17.72 16.51 -9.42
CA VAL A 570 -17.21 16.69 -8.04
C VAL A 570 -16.69 15.34 -7.49
N GLY A 571 -17.44 14.25 -7.66
CA GLY A 571 -17.02 12.90 -7.30
C GLY A 571 -15.71 12.50 -7.97
N GLY A 572 -15.55 12.78 -9.27
CA GLY A 572 -14.32 12.55 -10.03
C GLY A 572 -13.12 13.32 -9.50
N ILE A 573 -13.29 14.60 -9.16
CA ILE A 573 -12.24 15.44 -8.57
C ILE A 573 -11.84 14.88 -7.19
N LEU A 574 -12.81 14.55 -6.33
CA LEU A 574 -12.55 13.96 -5.02
C LEU A 574 -11.86 12.61 -5.13
N PHE A 575 -12.16 11.80 -6.13
CA PHE A 575 -11.48 10.54 -6.39
C PHE A 575 -10.02 10.74 -6.81
N ALA A 576 -9.76 11.73 -7.68
CA ALA A 576 -8.42 12.01 -8.19
C ALA A 576 -7.50 12.63 -7.13
N MET A 577 -8.02 13.52 -6.28
CA MET A 577 -7.27 14.27 -5.28
C MET A 577 -7.37 13.65 -3.87
N GLY A 578 -8.38 12.82 -3.61
CA GLY A 578 -8.67 12.25 -2.30
C GLY A 578 -7.72 11.12 -1.91
N THR A 579 -7.54 10.96 -0.61
CA THR A 579 -6.79 9.84 0.00
C THR A 579 -7.72 9.06 0.93
N GLY A 580 -7.45 7.75 1.12
CA GLY A 580 -8.13 6.91 2.10
C GLY A 580 -9.66 7.13 2.18
N PRO A 581 -10.16 7.64 3.31
CA PRO A 581 -11.60 7.82 3.53
C PRO A 581 -12.32 8.72 2.53
N VAL A 582 -11.66 9.79 2.05
CA VAL A 582 -12.24 10.72 1.04
C VAL A 582 -12.43 10.03 -0.30
N LYS A 583 -11.48 9.17 -0.67
CA LYS A 583 -11.57 8.38 -1.91
C LYS A 583 -12.71 7.36 -1.83
N GLY A 584 -12.90 6.72 -0.67
CA GLY A 584 -14.03 5.83 -0.42
C GLY A 584 -15.38 6.55 -0.59
N PHE A 585 -15.53 7.76 -0.01
CA PHE A 585 -16.71 8.62 -0.21
C PHE A 585 -16.93 8.95 -1.70
N ALA A 586 -15.87 9.34 -2.41
CA ALA A 586 -15.95 9.71 -3.83
C ALA A 586 -16.43 8.55 -4.70
N VAL A 587 -15.96 7.33 -4.42
CA VAL A 587 -16.39 6.11 -5.13
C VAL A 587 -17.87 5.82 -4.88
N THR A 588 -18.31 5.81 -3.60
CA THR A 588 -19.71 5.56 -3.26
C THR A 588 -20.65 6.61 -3.85
N LEU A 589 -20.26 7.89 -3.81
CA LEU A 589 -21.01 8.99 -4.41
C LEU A 589 -21.14 8.81 -5.92
N SER A 590 -20.03 8.59 -6.62
CA SER A 590 -20.03 8.45 -8.09
C SER A 590 -20.85 7.25 -8.56
N LEU A 591 -20.65 6.09 -7.94
CA LEU A 591 -21.42 4.89 -8.24
C LEU A 591 -22.90 5.08 -7.90
N GLY A 592 -23.19 5.70 -6.76
CA GLY A 592 -24.55 5.98 -6.33
C GLY A 592 -25.31 6.89 -7.31
N ILE A 593 -24.66 7.90 -7.88
CA ILE A 593 -25.22 8.75 -8.92
C ILE A 593 -25.53 7.94 -10.19
N LEU A 594 -24.57 7.15 -10.66
CA LEU A 594 -24.76 6.35 -11.87
C LEU A 594 -25.91 5.32 -11.72
N THR A 595 -25.96 4.64 -10.57
CA THR A 595 -27.00 3.65 -10.28
C THR A 595 -28.36 4.31 -10.07
N SER A 596 -28.42 5.49 -9.42
CA SER A 596 -29.67 6.24 -9.22
C SER A 596 -30.26 6.75 -10.54
N MET A 597 -29.43 7.25 -11.45
CA MET A 597 -29.87 7.64 -12.79
C MET A 597 -30.46 6.45 -13.55
N PHE A 598 -29.76 5.30 -13.51
CA PHE A 598 -30.28 4.08 -14.14
C PHE A 598 -31.63 3.68 -13.55
N THR A 599 -31.75 3.66 -12.23
CA THR A 599 -32.97 3.21 -11.55
C THR A 599 -34.14 4.18 -11.75
N ALA A 600 -33.90 5.48 -11.65
CA ALA A 600 -34.96 6.48 -11.85
C ALA A 600 -35.46 6.53 -13.32
N ILE A 601 -34.53 6.48 -14.28
CA ILE A 601 -34.89 6.64 -15.69
C ILE A 601 -35.43 5.35 -16.31
N ILE A 602 -34.82 4.20 -16.00
CA ILE A 602 -35.13 2.92 -16.65
C ILE A 602 -36.04 2.06 -15.77
N VAL A 603 -35.67 1.84 -14.52
CA VAL A 603 -36.41 0.91 -13.63
C VAL A 603 -37.76 1.51 -13.23
N THR A 604 -37.78 2.75 -12.72
CA THR A 604 -39.03 3.41 -12.34
C THR A 604 -39.97 3.58 -13.55
N ARG A 605 -39.44 4.01 -14.70
CA ARG A 605 -40.25 4.08 -15.94
C ARG A 605 -40.77 2.71 -16.35
N GLY A 606 -39.95 1.66 -16.20
CA GLY A 606 -40.35 0.27 -16.47
C GLY A 606 -41.52 -0.18 -15.57
N MET A 607 -41.44 0.07 -14.26
CA MET A 607 -42.48 -0.27 -13.30
C MET A 607 -43.78 0.52 -13.59
N VAL A 608 -43.67 1.83 -13.84
CA VAL A 608 -44.83 2.67 -14.19
C VAL A 608 -45.48 2.20 -15.50
N ASN A 609 -44.68 1.85 -16.52
CA ASN A 609 -45.19 1.34 -17.79
C ASN A 609 -45.84 -0.04 -17.66
N LEU A 610 -45.31 -0.92 -16.80
CA LEU A 610 -45.89 -2.23 -16.54
C LEU A 610 -47.27 -2.15 -15.91
N ILE A 611 -47.47 -1.20 -15.01
CA ILE A 611 -48.74 -1.04 -14.25
C ILE A 611 -49.77 -0.19 -15.01
N TYR A 612 -49.32 0.91 -15.59
CA TYR A 612 -50.21 1.92 -16.19
C TYR A 612 -50.15 1.96 -17.71
N GLY A 613 -49.13 1.35 -18.35
CA GLY A 613 -48.92 1.44 -19.80
C GLY A 613 -50.05 0.82 -20.61
N GLY A 614 -50.58 1.58 -21.56
CA GLY A 614 -51.62 1.11 -22.49
C GLY A 614 -53.00 0.92 -21.90
N ARG A 615 -53.28 1.39 -20.68
CA ARG A 615 -54.59 1.32 -20.03
C ARG A 615 -55.31 2.68 -20.11
N ASP A 616 -56.61 2.69 -20.30
CA ASP A 616 -57.46 3.86 -20.19
C ASP A 616 -57.70 4.20 -18.72
N LEU A 617 -56.99 5.18 -18.21
CA LEU A 617 -57.00 5.60 -16.82
C LEU A 617 -57.90 6.85 -16.67
N LYS A 618 -58.85 6.79 -15.73
CA LYS A 618 -59.68 7.94 -15.36
C LYS A 618 -59.05 8.81 -14.27
N LYS A 619 -58.16 8.26 -13.46
CA LYS A 619 -57.48 8.94 -12.36
C LYS A 619 -56.12 8.31 -12.09
N LEU A 620 -55.08 9.13 -11.81
CA LEU A 620 -53.76 8.67 -11.38
C LEU A 620 -53.64 8.92 -9.88
N TRP A 621 -53.09 7.94 -9.18
CA TRP A 621 -52.84 8.01 -7.71
C TRP A 621 -51.40 8.52 -7.49
N ILE A 622 -51.16 9.82 -7.72
CA ILE A 622 -49.87 10.49 -7.60
C ILE A 622 -49.99 11.70 -6.67
#